data_d85d6df707adcf34427fe64cb2905720
#
_entry.id   d85d6df707adcf34427fe64cb2905720
#
_cell.length_a   1.000
_cell.length_b   1.000
_cell.length_c   1.000
_cell.angle_alpha   90.00
_cell.angle_beta   90.00
_cell.angle_gamma   90.00
#
_symmetry.space_group_name_H-M   'P 1'
#
loop_
_entity.id
_entity.type
_entity.pdbx_description
1 polymer ?
#
loop_
_entity_poly.entity_id
_entity_poly.type
_entity_poly.pdbx_seq_one_letter_code
_entity_poly.pdbx_strand_id
1 'polypeptide(L)'
;MAQNLLECYKNKLAVSEGYYSKTHNGEKLSMNKKMVVARLLENTNKYMTEAFNNSVGTQRSDMGSYKRFALNLVTVAVPSLIAFDLVMVQPMSSMSGYVNYIEYVAGTNKGATAQGDVFNSPFALGDFDKDGNVKTTDADYTAARVVEVLTDDLTLSWTPVARIVKVDNVALTKEQAANITVDENGKITDGNDTQIIKAGAKVAYIYDNVVIPQNDLPILNAKMSMIPVVAKARRIAIYYSQIAAFQAKNDYGFDLGDQLAEQAVGRLAYEIDTEIVDTLVTNAAEDSELVWSKSLPHGVSKQEHYAGFVEVLEMAAAKLYQRTKKFAPNYLLIAADIKPILAFVPGFQAATVNNMNGPYMAGTLNGLKVYVSPNMEAKTFVLGVNGNDMMTSAAAYCPYMPVVPTQLLGYADGAMSQGFSTMYDIVVLNKALLIAGRVTA
;
A
#
# COMPACT_ATOMS: atom_id res chain seq x y z
N MET A 1 -25.28 7.89 -8.90
CA MET A 1 -24.43 7.22 -9.91
C MET A 1 -23.90 5.87 -9.38
N ALA A 2 -23.22 5.82 -8.26
CA ALA A 2 -22.64 4.58 -7.69
C ALA A 2 -23.69 3.48 -7.37
N GLN A 3 -24.81 3.81 -6.79
CA GLN A 3 -25.89 2.84 -6.48
C GLN A 3 -26.46 2.19 -7.74
N ASN A 4 -26.73 2.95 -8.80
CA ASN A 4 -27.21 2.42 -10.07
C ASN A 4 -26.22 1.45 -10.71
N LEU A 5 -24.92 1.70 -10.56
CA LEU A 5 -23.85 0.82 -11.09
C LEU A 5 -23.86 -0.55 -10.40
N LEU A 6 -24.01 -0.57 -9.07
CA LEU A 6 -24.06 -1.80 -8.28
C LEU A 6 -25.33 -2.63 -8.60
N GLU A 7 -26.46 -1.97 -8.83
CA GLU A 7 -27.69 -2.65 -9.23
C GLU A 7 -27.61 -3.26 -10.62
N CYS A 8 -27.03 -2.54 -11.60
CA CYS A 8 -26.83 -3.05 -12.96
C CYS A 8 -25.99 -4.33 -13.01
N TYR A 9 -25.00 -4.47 -12.14
CA TYR A 9 -24.08 -5.62 -12.13
C TYR A 9 -24.30 -6.58 -10.95
N LYS A 10 -25.42 -6.48 -10.22
CA LYS A 10 -25.71 -7.25 -9.00
C LYS A 10 -25.42 -8.75 -9.12
N ASN A 11 -25.89 -9.40 -10.19
CA ASN A 11 -25.70 -10.84 -10.39
C ASN A 11 -24.22 -11.20 -10.62
N LYS A 12 -23.49 -10.35 -11.36
CA LYS A 12 -22.07 -10.55 -11.60
C LYS A 12 -21.22 -10.31 -10.36
N LEU A 13 -21.60 -9.33 -9.55
CA LEU A 13 -20.95 -9.05 -8.26
C LEU A 13 -21.15 -10.20 -7.27
N ALA A 14 -22.32 -10.87 -7.27
CA ALA A 14 -22.54 -12.06 -6.46
C ALA A 14 -21.60 -13.23 -6.86
N VAL A 15 -21.39 -13.42 -8.16
CA VAL A 15 -20.41 -14.40 -8.67
C VAL A 15 -18.98 -14.03 -8.27
N SER A 16 -18.59 -12.76 -8.42
CA SER A 16 -17.28 -12.26 -8.01
C SER A 16 -17.05 -12.44 -6.51
N GLU A 17 -18.06 -12.19 -5.68
CA GLU A 17 -17.99 -12.40 -4.23
C GLU A 17 -17.78 -13.89 -3.87
N GLY A 18 -18.40 -14.80 -4.61
CA GLY A 18 -18.18 -16.23 -4.47
C GLY A 18 -16.74 -16.67 -4.80
N TYR A 19 -16.13 -16.09 -5.83
CA TYR A 19 -14.72 -16.34 -6.17
C TYR A 19 -13.77 -15.72 -5.14
N TYR A 20 -14.02 -14.48 -4.72
CA TYR A 20 -13.22 -13.81 -3.68
C TYR A 20 -13.22 -14.60 -2.36
N SER A 21 -14.40 -15.06 -1.93
CA SER A 21 -14.55 -15.85 -0.72
C SER A 21 -13.77 -17.18 -0.77
N LYS A 22 -13.67 -17.81 -1.94
CA LYS A 22 -12.87 -19.03 -2.13
C LYS A 22 -11.36 -18.80 -2.03
N THR A 23 -10.88 -17.65 -2.50
CA THR A 23 -9.45 -17.30 -2.50
C THR A 23 -8.98 -16.66 -1.18
N HIS A 24 -9.90 -16.04 -0.42
CA HIS A 24 -9.61 -15.25 0.78
C HIS A 24 -10.30 -15.82 2.04
N ASN A 25 -10.22 -17.13 2.25
CA ASN A 25 -10.68 -17.80 3.48
C ASN A 25 -12.12 -17.50 3.93
N GLY A 26 -13.04 -17.31 3.00
CA GLY A 26 -14.45 -17.03 3.32
C GLY A 26 -14.76 -15.55 3.56
N GLU A 27 -13.79 -14.65 3.42
CA GLU A 27 -14.05 -13.21 3.50
C GLU A 27 -15.00 -12.77 2.38
N LYS A 28 -15.87 -11.80 2.69
CA LYS A 28 -16.77 -11.18 1.71
C LYS A 28 -16.16 -9.92 1.13
N LEU A 29 -16.49 -9.62 -0.13
CA LEU A 29 -16.12 -8.34 -0.75
C LEU A 29 -16.74 -7.16 0.01
N SER A 30 -15.92 -6.23 0.48
CA SER A 30 -16.37 -4.97 1.04
C SER A 30 -17.11 -4.13 -0.02
N MET A 31 -17.91 -3.16 0.41
CA MET A 31 -18.66 -2.28 -0.49
C MET A 31 -17.75 -1.54 -1.48
N ASN A 32 -16.59 -1.09 -1.01
CA ASN A 32 -15.58 -0.42 -1.85
C ASN A 32 -15.03 -1.37 -2.93
N LYS A 33 -14.65 -2.60 -2.55
CA LYS A 33 -14.18 -3.62 -3.48
C LYS A 33 -15.24 -3.98 -4.52
N LYS A 34 -16.52 -4.08 -4.12
CA LYS A 34 -17.65 -4.29 -5.05
C LYS A 34 -17.78 -3.15 -6.05
N MET A 35 -17.58 -1.91 -5.61
CA MET A 35 -17.65 -0.74 -6.49
C MET A 35 -16.50 -0.72 -7.52
N VAL A 36 -15.30 -1.14 -7.13
CA VAL A 36 -14.16 -1.30 -8.03
C VAL A 36 -14.48 -2.32 -9.12
N VAL A 37 -14.96 -3.51 -8.75
CA VAL A 37 -15.33 -4.56 -9.72
C VAL A 37 -16.44 -4.09 -10.65
N ALA A 38 -17.47 -3.41 -10.13
CA ALA A 38 -18.56 -2.86 -10.95
C ALA A 38 -18.06 -1.83 -11.96
N ARG A 39 -17.09 -0.98 -11.58
CA ARG A 39 -16.48 0.01 -12.47
C ARG A 39 -15.68 -0.66 -13.59
N LEU A 40 -14.91 -1.68 -13.26
CA LEU A 40 -14.14 -2.44 -14.25
C LEU A 40 -15.06 -3.18 -15.23
N LEU A 41 -16.19 -3.72 -14.77
CA LEU A 41 -17.21 -4.30 -15.61
C LEU A 41 -17.83 -3.26 -16.57
N GLU A 42 -18.06 -2.04 -16.08
CA GLU A 42 -18.54 -0.94 -16.91
C GLU A 42 -17.52 -0.53 -17.97
N ASN A 43 -16.24 -0.36 -17.60
CA ASN A 43 -15.17 -0.03 -18.54
C ASN A 43 -15.05 -1.10 -19.65
N THR A 44 -15.07 -2.38 -19.25
CA THR A 44 -15.05 -3.50 -20.20
C THR A 44 -16.25 -3.46 -21.15
N ASN A 45 -17.44 -3.20 -20.60
CA ASN A 45 -18.67 -3.09 -21.39
C ASN A 45 -18.62 -1.93 -22.39
N LYS A 46 -18.10 -0.78 -22.00
CA LYS A 46 -17.91 0.39 -22.88
C LYS A 46 -16.91 0.08 -24.00
N TYR A 47 -15.73 -0.42 -23.62
CA TYR A 47 -14.69 -0.79 -24.59
C TYR A 47 -15.20 -1.78 -25.64
N MET A 48 -15.89 -2.82 -25.20
CA MET A 48 -16.48 -3.83 -26.09
C MET A 48 -17.51 -3.20 -27.04
N THR A 49 -18.34 -2.31 -26.52
CA THR A 49 -19.37 -1.65 -27.35
C THR A 49 -18.73 -0.71 -28.39
N GLU A 50 -17.70 0.03 -28.01
CA GLU A 50 -16.98 0.93 -28.92
C GLU A 50 -16.16 0.18 -29.96
N ALA A 51 -15.44 -0.88 -29.56
CA ALA A 51 -14.65 -1.71 -30.46
C ALA A 51 -15.52 -2.35 -31.54
N PHE A 52 -16.74 -2.77 -31.21
CA PHE A 52 -17.67 -3.38 -32.18
C PHE A 52 -18.42 -2.36 -33.04
N ASN A 53 -18.71 -1.17 -32.54
CA ASN A 53 -19.32 -0.10 -33.34
C ASN A 53 -18.40 0.36 -34.48
N ASN A 54 -17.09 0.19 -34.33
CA ASN A 54 -16.08 0.57 -35.33
C ASN A 54 -15.69 -0.57 -36.26
N SER A 55 -16.15 -1.82 -36.03
CA SER A 55 -15.87 -2.96 -36.91
C SER A 55 -16.89 -3.08 -38.05
N VAL A 56 -16.45 -2.86 -39.27
CA VAL A 56 -17.27 -3.05 -40.46
C VAL A 56 -17.49 -4.54 -40.71
N GLY A 57 -18.72 -5.02 -40.61
CA GLY A 57 -19.11 -6.38 -41.00
C GLY A 57 -19.48 -7.36 -39.90
N THR A 58 -19.44 -6.99 -38.61
CA THR A 58 -19.84 -7.90 -37.53
C THR A 58 -21.31 -7.72 -37.17
N GLN A 59 -22.10 -8.81 -37.17
CA GLN A 59 -23.51 -8.75 -36.83
C GLN A 59 -23.74 -8.65 -35.29
N ARG A 60 -24.78 -7.95 -34.89
CA ARG A 60 -25.17 -7.74 -33.46
C ARG A 60 -25.47 -9.04 -32.70
N SER A 61 -25.83 -10.12 -33.41
CA SER A 61 -26.07 -11.46 -32.88
C SER A 61 -24.82 -12.13 -32.31
N ASP A 62 -23.66 -11.88 -32.91
CA ASP A 62 -22.41 -12.54 -32.52
C ASP A 62 -21.73 -11.87 -31.30
N MET A 63 -22.13 -10.64 -31.01
CA MET A 63 -21.67 -9.86 -29.88
C MET A 63 -22.11 -10.42 -28.52
N GLY A 64 -23.24 -11.10 -28.44
CA GLY A 64 -23.86 -11.49 -27.17
C GLY A 64 -23.06 -12.54 -26.40
N SER A 65 -22.52 -13.55 -27.07
CA SER A 65 -21.75 -14.63 -26.47
C SER A 65 -20.35 -14.14 -26.07
N TYR A 66 -19.69 -13.40 -26.96
CA TYR A 66 -18.37 -12.82 -26.71
C TYR A 66 -18.37 -11.81 -25.56
N LYS A 67 -19.34 -10.90 -25.54
CA LYS A 67 -19.52 -9.94 -24.45
C LYS A 67 -19.77 -10.63 -23.10
N ARG A 68 -20.55 -11.70 -23.07
CA ARG A 68 -20.77 -12.51 -21.87
C ARG A 68 -19.48 -13.17 -21.41
N PHE A 69 -18.71 -13.73 -22.33
CA PHE A 69 -17.42 -14.36 -22.04
C PHE A 69 -16.44 -13.35 -21.43
N ALA A 70 -16.23 -12.18 -22.05
CA ALA A 70 -15.36 -11.14 -21.54
C ALA A 70 -15.78 -10.63 -20.15
N LEU A 71 -17.07 -10.38 -19.93
CA LEU A 71 -17.56 -9.94 -18.63
C LEU A 71 -17.48 -11.04 -17.56
N ASN A 72 -17.63 -12.33 -17.91
CA ASN A 72 -17.44 -13.44 -16.99
C ASN A 72 -15.95 -13.56 -16.59
N LEU A 73 -15.05 -13.38 -17.55
CA LEU A 73 -13.61 -13.40 -17.31
C LEU A 73 -13.20 -12.36 -16.26
N VAL A 74 -13.72 -11.13 -16.36
CA VAL A 74 -13.49 -10.06 -15.37
C VAL A 74 -14.01 -10.44 -13.98
N THR A 75 -15.19 -11.09 -13.90
CA THR A 75 -15.77 -11.50 -12.61
C THR A 75 -14.94 -12.55 -11.88
N VAL A 76 -14.12 -13.30 -12.60
CA VAL A 76 -13.24 -14.35 -12.04
C VAL A 76 -11.84 -13.80 -11.80
N ALA A 77 -11.23 -13.14 -12.78
CA ALA A 77 -9.84 -12.71 -12.72
C ALA A 77 -9.58 -11.59 -11.72
N VAL A 78 -10.46 -10.58 -11.67
CA VAL A 78 -10.23 -9.40 -10.80
C VAL A 78 -10.26 -9.76 -9.31
N PRO A 79 -11.23 -10.51 -8.79
CA PRO A 79 -11.28 -10.85 -7.38
C PRO A 79 -10.18 -11.81 -6.92
N SER A 80 -9.52 -12.51 -7.85
CA SER A 80 -8.43 -13.44 -7.52
C SER A 80 -7.09 -12.76 -7.30
N LEU A 81 -6.94 -11.48 -7.70
CA LEU A 81 -5.71 -10.71 -7.52
C LEU A 81 -5.46 -10.40 -6.03
N ILE A 82 -4.22 -10.54 -5.60
CA ILE A 82 -3.77 -10.12 -4.25
C ILE A 82 -3.74 -8.59 -4.09
N ALA A 83 -3.88 -7.85 -5.19
CA ALA A 83 -3.93 -6.39 -5.20
C ALA A 83 -4.91 -5.81 -4.19
N PHE A 84 -6.09 -6.44 -4.01
CA PHE A 84 -7.11 -5.98 -3.07
C PHE A 84 -6.72 -6.02 -1.60
N ASP A 85 -5.71 -6.80 -1.26
CA ASP A 85 -5.27 -6.94 0.13
C ASP A 85 -3.95 -6.20 0.41
N LEU A 86 -3.08 -6.07 -0.59
CA LEU A 86 -1.76 -5.46 -0.42
C LEU A 86 -1.73 -3.96 -0.75
N VAL A 87 -2.55 -3.52 -1.71
CA VAL A 87 -2.54 -2.13 -2.20
C VAL A 87 -3.96 -1.58 -2.31
N MET A 88 -4.08 -0.27 -2.35
CA MET A 88 -5.35 0.36 -2.70
C MET A 88 -5.66 0.12 -4.18
N VAL A 89 -6.90 -0.20 -4.50
CA VAL A 89 -7.33 -0.36 -5.90
C VAL A 89 -8.23 0.79 -6.31
N GLN A 90 -7.75 1.58 -7.27
CA GLN A 90 -8.48 2.73 -7.81
C GLN A 90 -8.70 2.58 -9.32
N PRO A 91 -9.89 2.15 -9.76
CA PRO A 91 -10.17 1.98 -11.19
C PRO A 91 -10.19 3.33 -11.91
N MET A 92 -9.52 3.38 -13.06
CA MET A 92 -9.45 4.55 -13.92
C MET A 92 -10.66 4.60 -14.85
N SER A 93 -11.09 5.81 -15.24
CA SER A 93 -12.16 6.04 -16.22
C SER A 93 -11.65 6.19 -17.67
N SER A 94 -10.35 6.45 -17.84
CA SER A 94 -9.66 6.60 -19.13
C SER A 94 -8.25 6.03 -19.03
N MET A 95 -7.53 5.87 -20.16
CA MET A 95 -6.15 5.38 -20.21
C MET A 95 -5.17 6.29 -19.46
N SER A 96 -5.42 7.58 -19.45
CA SER A 96 -4.67 8.57 -18.67
C SER A 96 -5.61 9.22 -17.67
N GLY A 97 -5.14 9.42 -16.48
CA GLY A 97 -5.93 10.01 -15.41
C GLY A 97 -5.04 10.58 -14.32
N TYR A 98 -5.70 11.08 -13.31
CA TYR A 98 -5.04 11.63 -12.14
C TYR A 98 -5.57 10.95 -10.89
N VAL A 99 -4.68 10.65 -9.99
CA VAL A 99 -5.00 10.25 -8.63
C VAL A 99 -5.01 11.53 -7.80
N ASN A 100 -6.21 11.99 -7.41
CA ASN A 100 -6.38 13.22 -6.64
C ASN A 100 -6.30 12.93 -5.15
N TYR A 101 -5.55 13.74 -4.41
CA TYR A 101 -5.45 13.66 -2.96
C TYR A 101 -5.45 15.06 -2.34
N ILE A 102 -5.78 15.14 -1.06
CA ILE A 102 -5.83 16.39 -0.30
C ILE A 102 -4.65 16.41 0.65
N GLU A 103 -3.86 17.47 0.60
CA GLU A 103 -2.80 17.77 1.55
C GLU A 103 -3.27 18.86 2.50
N TYR A 104 -2.96 18.69 3.77
CA TYR A 104 -3.14 19.75 4.76
C TYR A 104 -1.80 20.45 4.96
N VAL A 105 -1.77 21.75 4.71
CA VAL A 105 -0.55 22.55 4.76
C VAL A 105 -0.67 23.69 5.77
N ALA A 106 0.47 24.08 6.34
CA ALA A 106 0.52 25.23 7.22
C ALA A 106 0.20 26.51 6.46
N GLY A 107 -0.76 27.28 6.95
CA GLY A 107 -1.14 28.59 6.39
C GLY A 107 -0.32 29.75 6.93
N THR A 108 0.36 29.56 8.06
CA THR A 108 1.19 30.56 8.75
C THR A 108 2.50 29.97 9.20
N ASN A 109 3.53 30.81 9.36
CA ASN A 109 4.77 30.41 10.01
C ASN A 109 4.52 30.33 11.51
N LYS A 110 4.86 29.20 12.15
CA LYS A 110 4.71 29.04 13.60
C LYS A 110 5.74 28.05 14.14
N GLY A 111 6.59 28.52 15.04
CA GLY A 111 7.71 27.73 15.55
C GLY A 111 8.65 27.27 14.44
N ALA A 112 8.97 25.98 14.43
CA ALA A 112 9.80 25.39 13.38
C ALA A 112 9.04 25.10 12.07
N THR A 113 7.72 25.33 12.04
CA THR A 113 6.88 25.05 10.87
C THR A 113 6.74 26.29 9.99
N ALA A 114 7.15 26.18 8.73
CA ALA A 114 7.01 27.24 7.75
C ALA A 114 5.66 27.18 7.03
N GLN A 115 5.21 28.32 6.53
CA GLN A 115 4.03 28.37 5.65
C GLN A 115 4.23 27.50 4.42
N GLY A 116 3.29 26.61 4.15
CA GLY A 116 3.35 25.65 3.06
C GLY A 116 3.86 24.25 3.46
N ASP A 117 4.36 24.07 4.68
CA ASP A 117 4.75 22.76 5.18
C ASP A 117 3.54 21.81 5.22
N VAL A 118 3.74 20.57 4.80
CA VAL A 118 2.68 19.57 4.69
C VAL A 118 2.58 18.77 5.99
N PHE A 119 1.42 18.82 6.64
CA PHE A 119 1.18 18.09 7.90
C PHE A 119 0.62 16.70 7.68
N ASN A 120 -0.36 16.58 6.80
CA ASN A 120 -1.09 15.35 6.60
C ASN A 120 -1.33 15.16 5.10
N SER A 121 -0.52 14.32 4.51
CA SER A 121 -0.54 13.94 3.11
C SER A 121 -0.33 12.45 3.03
N PRO A 122 -0.81 11.75 1.99
CA PRO A 122 -0.42 10.37 1.75
C PRO A 122 1.10 10.20 1.64
N PHE A 123 1.83 11.29 1.41
CA PHE A 123 3.27 11.29 1.19
C PHE A 123 4.10 11.82 2.36
N ALA A 124 3.45 12.31 3.41
CA ALA A 124 4.13 12.90 4.56
C ALA A 124 3.42 12.48 5.86
N LEU A 125 3.91 11.40 6.46
CA LEU A 125 3.38 10.85 7.71
C LEU A 125 4.46 10.87 8.81
N GLY A 126 4.07 11.33 10.00
CA GLY A 126 4.96 11.34 11.16
C GLY A 126 6.23 12.15 10.89
N ASP A 127 7.38 11.56 11.15
CA ASP A 127 8.70 12.19 11.02
C ASP A 127 9.33 12.01 9.63
N PHE A 128 8.60 11.45 8.68
CA PHE A 128 9.09 11.15 7.34
C PHE A 128 8.32 11.91 6.27
N ASP A 129 9.02 12.28 5.20
CA ASP A 129 8.40 12.82 4.00
C ASP A 129 7.85 11.70 3.08
N LYS A 130 7.28 12.09 1.96
CA LYS A 130 6.74 11.15 0.95
C LYS A 130 7.78 10.16 0.40
N ASP A 131 9.06 10.53 0.41
CA ASP A 131 10.16 9.73 -0.12
C ASP A 131 10.80 8.85 0.94
N GLY A 132 10.32 8.93 2.19
CA GLY A 132 10.81 8.15 3.32
C GLY A 132 12.03 8.76 4.02
N ASN A 133 12.39 10.01 3.73
CA ASN A 133 13.48 10.71 4.42
C ASN A 133 12.98 11.32 5.73
N VAL A 134 13.87 11.46 6.71
CA VAL A 134 13.54 12.08 7.99
C VAL A 134 13.28 13.58 7.78
N LYS A 135 12.13 14.05 8.25
CA LYS A 135 11.83 15.49 8.25
C LYS A 135 12.75 16.23 9.22
N THR A 136 13.23 17.38 8.80
CA THR A 136 14.08 18.26 9.61
C THR A 136 13.29 19.11 10.60
N THR A 137 11.97 19.24 10.41
CA THR A 137 11.07 20.03 11.24
C THR A 137 10.25 19.12 12.15
N ASP A 138 10.52 19.16 13.44
CA ASP A 138 9.79 18.44 14.49
C ASP A 138 8.99 19.45 15.31
N ALA A 139 7.84 19.90 14.78
CA ALA A 139 7.01 20.88 15.47
C ALA A 139 5.54 20.44 15.58
N ASP A 140 5.01 20.48 16.78
CA ASP A 140 3.57 20.40 17.05
C ASP A 140 2.93 21.77 16.76
N TYR A 141 2.51 21.97 15.54
CA TYR A 141 1.95 23.25 15.07
C TYR A 141 0.75 23.75 15.88
N THR A 142 -0.14 22.83 16.27
CA THR A 142 -1.37 23.16 17.01
C THR A 142 -1.16 23.15 18.51
N ALA A 143 -0.20 22.38 19.04
CA ALA A 143 0.04 22.23 20.47
C ALA A 143 0.96 23.33 21.06
N ALA A 144 1.33 24.33 20.26
CA ALA A 144 2.25 25.39 20.67
C ALA A 144 3.59 24.86 21.20
N ARG A 145 3.98 23.66 20.80
CA ARG A 145 5.25 23.04 21.18
C ARG A 145 6.27 23.29 20.10
N VAL A 146 7.42 23.80 20.49
CA VAL A 146 8.53 24.10 19.59
C VAL A 146 9.79 23.41 20.09
N VAL A 147 10.60 22.97 19.13
CA VAL A 147 11.94 22.45 19.39
C VAL A 147 12.92 23.32 18.62
N GLU A 148 13.81 24.01 19.30
CA GLU A 148 14.84 24.82 18.67
C GLU A 148 16.20 24.62 19.32
N VAL A 149 17.25 24.95 18.57
CA VAL A 149 18.64 24.96 19.08
C VAL A 149 18.93 26.36 19.56
N LEU A 150 19.32 26.47 20.83
CA LEU A 150 19.63 27.76 21.45
C LEU A 150 20.85 28.41 20.83
N THR A 151 20.75 29.72 20.62
CA THR A 151 21.86 30.58 20.28
C THR A 151 22.73 30.89 21.51
N ASP A 152 23.87 31.56 21.29
CA ASP A 152 24.78 31.95 22.37
C ASP A 152 24.10 32.84 23.44
N ASP A 153 23.05 33.59 23.08
CA ASP A 153 22.29 34.46 23.98
C ASP A 153 21.27 33.72 24.85
N LEU A 154 21.11 32.40 24.69
CA LEU A 154 20.14 31.56 25.40
C LEU A 154 18.69 32.10 25.30
N THR A 155 18.30 32.63 24.13
CA THR A 155 16.98 33.18 23.88
C THR A 155 16.13 32.23 23.07
N LEU A 156 14.84 32.15 23.40
CA LEU A 156 13.83 31.40 22.69
C LEU A 156 13.10 32.30 21.67
N SER A 157 12.82 31.79 20.49
CA SER A 157 12.22 32.58 19.40
C SER A 157 10.73 32.87 19.62
N TRP A 158 10.06 32.06 20.43
CA TRP A 158 8.61 32.17 20.66
C TRP A 158 8.30 32.44 22.12
N THR A 159 7.68 33.57 22.38
CA THR A 159 7.31 34.05 23.71
C THR A 159 5.82 34.44 23.73
N PRO A 160 5.14 34.41 24.86
CA PRO A 160 5.60 33.97 26.19
C PRO A 160 5.71 32.44 26.29
N VAL A 161 6.67 31.96 27.07
CA VAL A 161 6.91 30.54 27.28
C VAL A 161 6.13 30.04 28.49
N ALA A 162 5.27 29.04 28.27
CA ALA A 162 4.52 28.42 29.35
C ALA A 162 5.38 27.46 30.17
N ARG A 163 6.21 26.63 29.52
CA ARG A 163 7.16 25.72 30.18
C ARG A 163 8.17 25.12 29.21
N ILE A 164 9.34 24.79 29.70
CA ILE A 164 10.33 23.96 29.02
C ILE A 164 10.05 22.48 29.34
N VAL A 165 10.03 21.63 28.33
CA VAL A 165 9.64 20.21 28.45
C VAL A 165 10.87 19.30 28.45
N LYS A 166 11.82 19.54 27.52
CA LYS A 166 13.01 18.72 27.33
C LYS A 166 14.21 19.59 27.01
N VAL A 167 15.40 19.12 27.38
CA VAL A 167 16.68 19.68 26.97
C VAL A 167 17.51 18.50 26.44
N ASP A 168 18.05 18.60 25.22
CA ASP A 168 18.80 17.55 24.51
C ASP A 168 18.10 16.18 24.48
N ASN A 169 16.80 16.21 24.24
CA ASN A 169 15.88 15.06 24.26
C ASN A 169 15.66 14.40 25.62
N VAL A 170 16.22 14.92 26.69
CA VAL A 170 16.00 14.44 28.05
C VAL A 170 14.88 15.26 28.72
N ALA A 171 13.86 14.57 29.25
CA ALA A 171 12.79 15.25 29.99
C ALA A 171 13.33 15.84 31.30
N LEU A 172 12.95 17.08 31.57
CA LEU A 172 13.30 17.75 32.81
C LEU A 172 12.53 17.15 34.00
N THR A 173 13.19 16.97 35.12
CA THR A 173 12.52 16.65 36.40
C THR A 173 11.73 17.85 36.90
N LYS A 174 10.77 17.64 37.81
CA LYS A 174 9.99 18.75 38.39
C LYS A 174 10.87 19.79 39.09
N GLU A 175 11.94 19.36 39.74
CA GLU A 175 12.91 20.23 40.44
C GLU A 175 13.73 21.05 39.45
N GLN A 176 14.19 20.44 38.35
CA GLN A 176 14.92 21.13 37.30
C GLN A 176 14.04 22.14 36.57
N ALA A 177 12.79 21.77 36.26
CA ALA A 177 11.84 22.67 35.61
C ALA A 177 11.45 23.88 36.50
N ALA A 178 11.44 23.72 37.82
CA ALA A 178 11.15 24.82 38.76
C ALA A 178 12.29 25.85 38.89
N ASN A 179 13.53 25.44 38.59
CA ASN A 179 14.71 26.30 38.66
C ASN A 179 14.99 27.09 37.39
N ILE A 180 14.33 26.70 36.30
CA ILE A 180 14.48 27.37 35.00
C ILE A 180 13.39 28.42 34.87
N THR A 181 13.79 29.68 34.74
CA THR A 181 12.88 30.80 34.50
C THR A 181 13.13 31.38 33.11
N VAL A 182 12.06 31.77 32.44
CA VAL A 182 12.12 32.45 31.14
C VAL A 182 11.49 33.81 31.29
N ASP A 183 12.20 34.85 30.88
CA ASP A 183 11.69 36.21 30.91
C ASP A 183 10.73 36.51 29.73
N GLU A 184 10.11 37.71 29.72
CA GLU A 184 9.19 38.17 28.68
C GLU A 184 9.84 38.23 27.28
N ASN A 185 11.15 38.32 27.23
CA ASN A 185 11.93 38.36 26.00
C ASN A 185 12.40 36.98 25.53
N GLY A 186 12.02 35.93 26.24
CA GLY A 186 12.41 34.55 25.90
C GLY A 186 13.79 34.16 26.39
N LYS A 187 14.47 34.98 27.18
CA LYS A 187 15.79 34.67 27.75
C LYS A 187 15.65 33.68 28.89
N ILE A 188 16.42 32.59 28.80
CA ILE A 188 16.43 31.52 29.79
C ILE A 188 17.43 31.86 30.88
N THR A 189 17.00 31.72 32.13
CA THR A 189 17.86 31.85 33.32
C THR A 189 17.77 30.58 34.15
N ASP A 190 18.90 29.93 34.41
CA ASP A 190 19.02 28.77 35.30
C ASP A 190 19.43 29.22 36.70
N GLY A 191 18.48 29.10 37.63
CA GLY A 191 18.64 29.66 39.02
C GLY A 191 19.66 28.92 39.91
N ASN A 192 20.19 27.75 39.50
CA ASN A 192 21.01 26.88 40.35
C ASN A 192 22.43 26.62 39.85
N ASP A 193 22.93 27.38 38.91
CA ASP A 193 24.31 27.23 38.35
C ASP A 193 24.65 25.80 37.86
N THR A 194 23.64 24.98 37.65
CA THR A 194 23.78 23.58 37.24
C THR A 194 24.06 23.42 35.72
N GLN A 195 24.10 24.54 34.98
CA GLN A 195 24.40 24.62 33.56
C GLN A 195 23.70 23.51 32.74
N ILE A 196 22.41 23.21 33.03
CA ILE A 196 21.62 22.24 32.33
C ILE A 196 21.35 22.72 30.89
N ILE A 197 21.23 24.05 30.71
CA ILE A 197 20.98 24.68 29.44
C ILE A 197 22.22 25.44 28.96
N LYS A 198 22.77 25.03 27.84
CA LYS A 198 23.97 25.63 27.23
C LYS A 198 23.65 26.14 25.83
N ALA A 199 24.46 27.06 25.32
CA ALA A 199 24.42 27.43 23.92
C ALA A 199 24.62 26.19 23.05
N GLY A 200 23.80 26.05 22.01
CA GLY A 200 23.77 24.86 21.14
C GLY A 200 22.91 23.70 21.66
N ALA A 201 22.34 23.79 22.89
CA ALA A 201 21.42 22.77 23.40
C ALA A 201 20.10 22.79 22.62
N LYS A 202 19.54 21.62 22.37
CA LYS A 202 18.24 21.45 21.73
C LYS A 202 17.13 21.50 22.78
N VAL A 203 16.36 22.60 22.80
CA VAL A 203 15.31 22.80 23.80
C VAL A 203 13.94 22.63 23.21
N ALA A 204 13.12 21.77 23.82
CA ALA A 204 11.71 21.62 23.54
C ALA A 204 10.86 22.32 24.58
N TYR A 205 10.08 23.30 24.17
CA TYR A 205 9.25 24.11 25.08
C TYR A 205 7.83 24.31 24.52
N ILE A 206 6.92 24.72 25.40
CA ILE A 206 5.56 25.10 25.06
C ILE A 206 5.41 26.60 25.31
N TYR A 207 4.99 27.34 24.30
CA TYR A 207 4.64 28.74 24.43
C TYR A 207 3.13 28.91 24.70
N ASP A 208 2.74 30.02 25.33
CA ASP A 208 1.35 30.27 25.68
C ASP A 208 0.57 30.86 24.48
N ASN A 209 -0.24 30.03 23.88
CA ASN A 209 -1.08 30.40 22.73
C ASN A 209 -2.26 31.31 23.12
N VAL A 210 -2.62 31.39 24.39
CA VAL A 210 -3.78 32.18 24.87
C VAL A 210 -3.52 33.69 24.75
N VAL A 211 -2.27 34.09 24.90
CA VAL A 211 -1.85 35.51 24.87
C VAL A 211 -1.58 36.00 23.43
N ILE A 212 -1.54 35.11 22.46
CA ILE A 212 -1.22 35.44 21.08
C ILE A 212 -2.39 36.18 20.39
N PRO A 213 -2.15 37.32 19.71
CA PRO A 213 -3.17 37.99 18.92
C PRO A 213 -3.85 37.08 17.90
N GLN A 214 -5.13 37.35 17.64
CA GLN A 214 -5.92 36.52 16.70
C GLN A 214 -5.28 36.36 15.31
N ASN A 215 -4.45 37.31 14.87
CA ASN A 215 -3.75 37.27 13.60
C ASN A 215 -2.60 36.24 13.54
N ASP A 216 -2.15 35.75 14.69
CA ASP A 216 -1.05 34.78 14.80
C ASP A 216 -1.53 33.35 15.09
N LEU A 217 -2.83 33.09 14.95
CA LEU A 217 -3.36 31.74 15.10
C LEU A 217 -2.78 30.80 14.03
N PRO A 218 -2.47 29.54 14.39
CA PRO A 218 -2.06 28.54 13.42
C PRO A 218 -3.22 28.24 12.46
N ILE A 219 -2.97 28.44 11.19
CA ILE A 219 -3.97 28.25 10.12
C ILE A 219 -3.64 26.96 9.37
N LEU A 220 -4.64 26.11 9.21
CA LEU A 220 -4.56 24.90 8.39
C LEU A 220 -5.27 25.12 7.06
N ASN A 221 -4.52 25.03 5.98
CA ASN A 221 -5.05 25.12 4.61
C ASN A 221 -5.13 23.74 3.97
N ALA A 222 -6.15 23.52 3.14
CA ALA A 222 -6.26 22.33 2.32
C ALA A 222 -5.74 22.62 0.89
N LYS A 223 -4.79 21.84 0.41
CA LYS A 223 -4.26 21.91 -0.94
C LYS A 223 -4.64 20.63 -1.68
N MET A 224 -5.26 20.77 -2.84
CA MET A 224 -5.51 19.62 -3.72
C MET A 224 -4.29 19.40 -4.60
N SER A 225 -3.77 18.19 -4.55
CA SER A 225 -2.65 17.74 -5.38
C SER A 225 -3.07 16.51 -6.20
N MET A 226 -2.37 16.24 -7.31
CA MET A 226 -2.70 15.16 -8.22
C MET A 226 -1.44 14.46 -8.73
N ILE A 227 -1.50 13.13 -8.85
CA ILE A 227 -0.46 12.31 -9.46
C ILE A 227 -0.96 11.85 -10.81
N PRO A 228 -0.22 12.12 -11.91
CA PRO A 228 -0.57 11.60 -13.22
C PRO A 228 -0.35 10.09 -13.26
N VAL A 229 -1.31 9.37 -13.83
CA VAL A 229 -1.28 7.91 -14.01
C VAL A 229 -1.60 7.60 -15.46
N VAL A 230 -0.79 6.75 -16.09
CA VAL A 230 -0.97 6.33 -17.47
C VAL A 230 -0.98 4.81 -17.54
N ALA A 231 -2.14 4.23 -17.82
CA ALA A 231 -2.30 2.79 -17.93
C ALA A 231 -1.50 2.22 -19.10
N LYS A 232 -0.60 1.27 -18.80
CA LYS A 232 0.24 0.57 -19.78
C LYS A 232 -0.40 -0.75 -20.15
N ALA A 233 -0.37 -1.09 -21.46
CA ALA A 233 -0.92 -2.33 -21.95
C ALA A 233 0.04 -3.51 -21.73
N ARG A 234 -0.49 -4.62 -21.21
CA ARG A 234 0.15 -5.95 -21.18
C ARG A 234 -0.67 -6.86 -22.08
N ARG A 235 -0.02 -7.64 -22.93
CA ARG A 235 -0.70 -8.46 -23.94
C ARG A 235 -0.05 -9.83 -24.02
N ILE A 236 -0.90 -10.86 -24.18
CA ILE A 236 -0.50 -12.23 -24.46
C ILE A 236 -1.40 -12.76 -25.57
N ALA A 237 -0.89 -13.59 -26.45
CA ALA A 237 -1.68 -14.27 -27.49
C ALA A 237 -1.54 -15.78 -27.36
N ILE A 238 -2.64 -16.48 -27.54
CA ILE A 238 -2.67 -17.94 -27.69
C ILE A 238 -2.72 -18.30 -29.18
N TYR A 239 -2.08 -19.39 -29.51
CA TYR A 239 -1.99 -19.90 -30.88
C TYR A 239 -2.21 -21.41 -30.87
N TYR A 240 -3.13 -21.92 -31.65
CA TYR A 240 -3.37 -23.36 -31.74
C TYR A 240 -3.94 -23.75 -33.08
N SER A 241 -3.74 -25.01 -33.50
CA SER A 241 -4.26 -25.56 -34.73
C SER A 241 -5.71 -26.03 -34.54
N GLN A 242 -6.55 -25.80 -35.52
CA GLN A 242 -7.93 -26.28 -35.54
C GLN A 242 -8.02 -27.81 -35.47
N ILE A 243 -7.05 -28.51 -36.07
CA ILE A 243 -6.97 -29.97 -36.02
C ILE A 243 -6.68 -30.43 -34.56
N ALA A 244 -5.75 -29.76 -33.87
CA ALA A 244 -5.45 -30.08 -32.49
C ALA A 244 -6.66 -29.81 -31.57
N ALA A 245 -7.41 -28.73 -31.78
CA ALA A 245 -8.63 -28.45 -31.05
C ALA A 245 -9.70 -29.51 -31.24
N PHE A 246 -9.87 -29.99 -32.49
CA PHE A 246 -10.80 -31.07 -32.84
C PHE A 246 -10.40 -32.40 -32.16
N GLN A 247 -9.12 -32.77 -32.20
CA GLN A 247 -8.60 -33.95 -31.51
C GLN A 247 -8.79 -33.88 -30.01
N ALA A 248 -8.43 -32.74 -29.39
CA ALA A 248 -8.60 -32.53 -27.96
C ALA A 248 -10.06 -32.70 -27.48
N LYS A 249 -10.99 -32.21 -28.30
CA LYS A 249 -12.42 -32.35 -28.02
C LYS A 249 -12.92 -33.80 -28.18
N ASN A 250 -12.46 -34.55 -29.21
CA ASN A 250 -12.88 -35.90 -29.45
C ASN A 250 -12.21 -36.92 -28.51
N ASP A 251 -10.90 -36.78 -28.29
CA ASP A 251 -10.11 -37.79 -27.54
C ASP A 251 -10.14 -37.55 -26.04
N TYR A 252 -10.17 -36.26 -25.62
CA TYR A 252 -10.06 -35.88 -24.20
C TYR A 252 -11.31 -35.18 -23.67
N GLY A 253 -12.27 -34.77 -24.51
CA GLY A 253 -13.54 -34.18 -24.10
C GLY A 253 -13.46 -32.72 -23.60
N PHE A 254 -12.36 -32.02 -23.83
CA PHE A 254 -12.21 -30.59 -23.43
C PHE A 254 -12.00 -29.67 -24.63
N ASP A 255 -12.37 -28.40 -24.47
CA ASP A 255 -12.10 -27.37 -25.49
C ASP A 255 -10.69 -26.78 -25.27
N LEU A 256 -9.82 -26.96 -26.26
CA LEU A 256 -8.43 -26.51 -26.20
C LEU A 256 -8.34 -24.97 -26.14
N GLY A 257 -9.23 -24.26 -26.85
CA GLY A 257 -9.27 -22.81 -26.86
C GLY A 257 -9.60 -22.24 -25.48
N ASP A 258 -10.60 -22.80 -24.80
CA ASP A 258 -11.01 -22.37 -23.45
C ASP A 258 -9.91 -22.63 -22.42
N GLN A 259 -9.25 -23.80 -22.48
CA GLN A 259 -8.13 -24.10 -21.57
C GLN A 259 -6.93 -23.16 -21.77
N LEU A 260 -6.56 -22.90 -23.02
CA LEU A 260 -5.47 -21.96 -23.31
C LEU A 260 -5.84 -20.52 -22.90
N ALA A 261 -7.11 -20.14 -23.07
CA ALA A 261 -7.60 -18.84 -22.58
C ALA A 261 -7.49 -18.70 -21.07
N GLU A 262 -7.88 -19.74 -20.32
CA GLU A 262 -7.75 -19.76 -18.85
C GLU A 262 -6.29 -19.65 -18.41
N GLN A 263 -5.38 -20.38 -19.08
CA GLN A 263 -3.94 -20.29 -18.81
C GLN A 263 -3.37 -18.90 -19.14
N ALA A 264 -3.77 -18.28 -20.24
CA ALA A 264 -3.33 -16.94 -20.61
C ALA A 264 -3.77 -15.88 -19.60
N VAL A 265 -5.02 -15.97 -19.13
CA VAL A 265 -5.55 -15.08 -18.09
C VAL A 265 -4.85 -15.29 -16.76
N GLY A 266 -4.64 -16.55 -16.35
CA GLY A 266 -3.87 -16.89 -15.16
C GLY A 266 -2.44 -16.36 -15.22
N ARG A 267 -1.81 -16.38 -16.40
CA ARG A 267 -0.46 -15.82 -16.59
C ARG A 267 -0.45 -14.30 -16.43
N LEU A 268 -1.42 -13.59 -17.01
CA LEU A 268 -1.53 -12.14 -16.84
C LEU A 268 -1.82 -11.74 -15.38
N ALA A 269 -2.67 -12.48 -14.69
CA ALA A 269 -2.93 -12.26 -13.27
C ALA A 269 -1.66 -12.45 -12.43
N TYR A 270 -0.91 -13.52 -12.68
CA TYR A 270 0.38 -13.77 -12.05
C TYR A 270 1.39 -12.63 -12.25
N GLU A 271 1.47 -12.09 -13.48
CA GLU A 271 2.36 -10.96 -13.79
C GLU A 271 1.95 -9.69 -13.05
N ILE A 272 0.65 -9.40 -12.96
CA ILE A 272 0.14 -8.26 -12.17
C ILE A 272 0.53 -8.40 -10.70
N ASP A 273 0.26 -9.56 -10.10
CA ASP A 273 0.55 -9.81 -8.69
C ASP A 273 2.05 -9.75 -8.38
N THR A 274 2.88 -10.27 -9.30
CA THR A 274 4.34 -10.18 -9.18
C THR A 274 4.82 -8.74 -9.27
N GLU A 275 4.33 -7.95 -10.24
CA GLU A 275 4.71 -6.53 -10.40
C GLU A 275 4.30 -5.69 -9.17
N ILE A 276 3.16 -6.00 -8.54
CA ILE A 276 2.74 -5.36 -7.28
C ILE A 276 3.72 -5.69 -6.16
N VAL A 277 4.04 -6.97 -5.96
CA VAL A 277 4.98 -7.41 -4.92
C VAL A 277 6.35 -6.79 -5.15
N ASP A 278 6.89 -6.82 -6.37
CA ASP A 278 8.19 -6.24 -6.71
C ASP A 278 8.21 -4.73 -6.45
N THR A 279 7.12 -4.04 -6.76
CA THR A 279 6.99 -2.60 -6.47
C THR A 279 7.03 -2.33 -4.97
N LEU A 280 6.33 -3.12 -4.15
CA LEU A 280 6.33 -2.96 -2.70
C LEU A 280 7.70 -3.28 -2.10
N VAL A 281 8.34 -4.36 -2.52
CA VAL A 281 9.67 -4.77 -2.03
C VAL A 281 10.73 -3.73 -2.39
N THR A 282 10.77 -3.27 -3.64
CA THR A 282 11.77 -2.29 -4.11
C THR A 282 11.66 -0.94 -3.40
N ASN A 283 10.45 -0.56 -2.98
CA ASN A 283 10.22 0.73 -2.30
C ASN A 283 10.18 0.61 -0.77
N ALA A 284 10.32 -0.59 -0.20
CA ALA A 284 10.41 -0.79 1.23
C ALA A 284 11.79 -0.34 1.74
N ALA A 285 11.80 0.44 2.83
CA ALA A 285 13.05 0.85 3.45
C ALA A 285 13.66 -0.33 4.20
N GLU A 286 14.89 -0.70 3.84
CA GLU A 286 15.66 -1.69 4.59
C GLU A 286 16.19 -1.08 5.89
N ASP A 287 16.10 -1.84 6.97
CA ASP A 287 16.65 -1.46 8.27
C ASP A 287 17.70 -2.51 8.69
N SER A 288 18.92 -2.04 8.93
CA SER A 288 20.05 -2.88 9.31
C SER A 288 19.89 -3.58 10.66
N GLU A 289 18.99 -3.11 11.51
CA GLU A 289 18.69 -3.73 12.80
C GLU A 289 17.65 -4.86 12.70
N LEU A 290 16.89 -4.91 11.60
CA LEU A 290 15.86 -5.92 11.37
C LEU A 290 16.44 -7.15 10.66
N VAL A 291 17.42 -7.75 11.31
CA VAL A 291 18.11 -8.95 10.81
C VAL A 291 17.92 -10.09 11.80
N TRP A 292 17.37 -11.21 11.31
CA TRP A 292 17.25 -12.43 12.09
C TRP A 292 18.12 -13.54 11.50
N SER A 293 18.90 -14.24 12.36
CA SER A 293 19.76 -15.33 11.91
C SER A 293 19.02 -16.66 11.98
N LYS A 294 19.01 -17.41 10.89
CA LYS A 294 18.48 -18.79 10.85
C LYS A 294 19.42 -19.80 11.48
N SER A 295 20.71 -19.44 11.68
CA SER A 295 21.71 -20.29 12.31
C SER A 295 21.31 -20.63 13.74
N LEU A 296 21.28 -21.93 14.06
CA LEU A 296 20.84 -22.42 15.37
C LEU A 296 21.97 -22.23 16.41
N PRO A 297 21.75 -21.46 17.50
CA PRO A 297 22.71 -21.34 18.59
C PRO A 297 22.88 -22.68 19.32
N HIS A 298 24.09 -22.91 19.87
CA HIS A 298 24.37 -24.11 20.66
C HIS A 298 23.45 -24.17 21.90
N GLY A 299 22.80 -25.33 22.11
CA GLY A 299 21.96 -25.60 23.29
C GLY A 299 20.50 -25.13 23.19
N VAL A 300 20.09 -24.50 22.09
CA VAL A 300 18.72 -24.04 21.85
C VAL A 300 18.00 -25.02 20.91
N SER A 301 16.76 -25.35 21.21
CA SER A 301 15.95 -26.18 20.31
C SER A 301 15.56 -25.39 19.06
N LYS A 302 15.40 -26.10 17.93
CA LYS A 302 14.99 -25.46 16.68
C LYS A 302 13.65 -24.73 16.79
N GLN A 303 12.74 -25.26 17.59
CA GLN A 303 11.42 -24.67 17.81
C GLN A 303 11.51 -23.35 18.59
N GLU A 304 12.30 -23.31 19.66
CA GLU A 304 12.52 -22.10 20.45
C GLU A 304 13.21 -21.00 19.64
N HIS A 305 14.24 -21.37 18.87
CA HIS A 305 14.95 -20.42 18.02
C HIS A 305 14.03 -19.81 16.96
N TYR A 306 13.21 -20.64 16.28
CA TYR A 306 12.30 -20.15 15.24
C TYR A 306 11.12 -19.36 15.82
N ALA A 307 10.70 -19.65 17.04
CA ALA A 307 9.73 -18.80 17.75
C ALA A 307 10.24 -17.38 17.98
N GLY A 308 11.56 -17.20 18.16
CA GLY A 308 12.20 -15.90 18.29
C GLY A 308 12.10 -15.00 17.05
N PHE A 309 11.73 -15.54 15.89
CA PHE A 309 11.49 -14.73 14.69
C PHE A 309 10.35 -13.70 14.88
N VAL A 310 9.37 -14.01 15.74
CA VAL A 310 8.27 -13.10 16.08
C VAL A 310 8.79 -11.80 16.69
N GLU A 311 9.83 -11.85 17.52
CA GLU A 311 10.42 -10.67 18.14
C GLU A 311 10.89 -9.66 17.09
N VAL A 312 11.57 -10.15 16.04
CA VAL A 312 12.04 -9.25 14.95
C VAL A 312 10.88 -8.68 14.15
N LEU A 313 9.81 -9.46 13.94
CA LEU A 313 8.60 -8.97 13.29
C LEU A 313 7.89 -7.89 14.12
N GLU A 314 7.78 -8.09 15.43
CA GLU A 314 7.20 -7.09 16.34
C GLU A 314 8.09 -5.84 16.47
N MET A 315 9.43 -5.99 16.45
CA MET A 315 10.34 -4.87 16.35
C MET A 315 10.13 -4.06 15.06
N ALA A 316 9.97 -4.74 13.93
CA ALA A 316 9.69 -4.09 12.67
C ALA A 316 8.33 -3.35 12.70
N ALA A 317 7.30 -3.97 13.30
CA ALA A 317 5.99 -3.34 13.48
C ALA A 317 6.08 -2.10 14.38
N ALA A 318 6.81 -2.18 15.49
CA ALA A 318 7.04 -1.05 16.41
C ALA A 318 7.79 0.10 15.73
N LYS A 319 8.84 -0.19 14.96
CA LYS A 319 9.58 0.82 14.18
C LYS A 319 8.69 1.49 13.13
N LEU A 320 7.88 0.72 12.40
CA LEU A 320 6.94 1.28 11.43
C LEU A 320 5.90 2.19 12.12
N TYR A 321 5.38 1.77 13.27
CA TYR A 321 4.46 2.59 14.07
C TYR A 321 5.14 3.88 14.59
N GLN A 322 6.36 3.79 15.11
CA GLN A 322 7.14 4.95 15.54
C GLN A 322 7.42 5.92 14.39
N ARG A 323 7.74 5.37 13.21
CA ARG A 323 8.03 6.12 11.98
C ARG A 323 6.81 6.88 11.47
N THR A 324 5.65 6.23 11.45
CA THR A 324 4.40 6.83 10.97
C THR A 324 3.65 7.60 12.04
N LYS A 325 3.88 7.31 13.33
CA LYS A 325 3.16 7.81 14.51
C LYS A 325 1.64 7.62 14.45
N LYS A 326 1.14 6.84 13.50
CA LYS A 326 -0.29 6.73 13.23
C LYS A 326 -0.77 5.32 12.87
N PHE A 327 0.00 4.56 12.10
CA PHE A 327 -0.45 3.31 11.53
C PHE A 327 0.43 2.13 11.95
N ALA A 328 -0.22 1.05 12.37
CA ALA A 328 0.41 -0.24 12.56
C ALA A 328 0.33 -1.07 11.26
N PRO A 329 1.29 -1.97 10.98
CA PRO A 329 1.23 -2.84 9.82
C PRO A 329 0.05 -3.80 9.90
N ASN A 330 -0.52 -4.18 8.77
CA ASN A 330 -1.62 -5.12 8.69
C ASN A 330 -1.34 -6.30 7.76
N TYR A 331 -0.25 -6.26 6.99
CA TYR A 331 0.19 -7.39 6.19
C TYR A 331 1.70 -7.61 6.27
N LEU A 332 2.09 -8.86 6.03
CA LEU A 332 3.46 -9.33 5.97
C LEU A 332 3.69 -10.06 4.65
N LEU A 333 4.64 -9.58 3.85
CA LEU A 333 5.14 -10.26 2.65
C LEU A 333 6.42 -11.01 3.01
N ILE A 334 6.54 -12.26 2.61
CA ILE A 334 7.73 -13.08 2.83
C ILE A 334 8.16 -13.80 1.57
N ALA A 335 9.46 -14.03 1.46
CA ALA A 335 10.01 -14.93 0.46
C ALA A 335 9.64 -16.40 0.79
N ALA A 336 9.58 -17.25 -0.23
CA ALA A 336 9.12 -18.64 -0.09
C ALA A 336 10.00 -19.47 0.85
N ASP A 337 11.28 -19.14 1.00
CA ASP A 337 12.25 -19.81 1.88
C ASP A 337 12.05 -19.51 3.38
N ILE A 338 11.30 -18.45 3.72
CA ILE A 338 10.95 -18.10 5.11
C ILE A 338 9.70 -18.87 5.57
N LYS A 339 8.82 -19.28 4.65
CA LYS A 339 7.59 -19.99 5.02
C LYS A 339 7.78 -21.18 5.98
N PRO A 340 8.79 -22.06 5.81
CA PRO A 340 9.01 -23.16 6.74
C PRO A 340 9.29 -22.73 8.18
N ILE A 341 9.81 -21.51 8.40
CA ILE A 341 10.08 -20.96 9.73
C ILE A 341 8.76 -20.68 10.43
N LEU A 342 7.78 -20.14 9.72
CA LEU A 342 6.46 -19.80 10.27
C LEU A 342 5.70 -20.99 10.82
N ALA A 343 5.97 -22.21 10.33
CA ALA A 343 5.34 -23.44 10.86
C ALA A 343 5.70 -23.70 12.34
N PHE A 344 6.81 -23.14 12.82
CA PHE A 344 7.27 -23.27 14.21
C PHE A 344 6.93 -22.06 15.08
N VAL A 345 6.41 -20.99 14.47
CA VAL A 345 6.08 -19.75 15.16
C VAL A 345 4.74 -19.88 15.89
N PRO A 346 4.70 -19.61 17.21
CA PRO A 346 3.46 -19.60 17.98
C PRO A 346 2.50 -18.52 17.44
N GLY A 347 1.21 -18.85 17.33
CA GLY A 347 0.19 -17.90 16.85
C GLY A 347 0.00 -17.87 15.33
N PHE A 348 0.81 -18.57 14.55
CA PHE A 348 0.58 -18.68 13.11
C PHE A 348 -0.61 -19.61 12.82
N GLN A 349 -1.61 -19.07 12.15
CA GLN A 349 -2.78 -19.80 11.66
C GLN A 349 -2.67 -19.96 10.16
N ALA A 350 -2.40 -21.18 9.71
CA ALA A 350 -2.30 -21.45 8.28
C ALA A 350 -3.67 -21.31 7.58
N ALA A 351 -3.68 -20.63 6.45
CA ALA A 351 -4.86 -20.56 5.59
C ALA A 351 -5.01 -21.84 4.76
N THR A 352 -6.26 -22.22 4.46
CA THR A 352 -6.54 -23.28 3.48
C THR A 352 -6.27 -22.74 2.09
N VAL A 353 -5.19 -23.19 1.45
CA VAL A 353 -4.82 -22.73 0.11
C VAL A 353 -5.49 -23.62 -0.92
N ASN A 354 -6.47 -23.08 -1.64
CA ASN A 354 -7.21 -23.82 -2.66
C ASN A 354 -6.62 -23.66 -4.08
N ASN A 355 -5.79 -22.64 -4.31
CA ASN A 355 -5.19 -22.38 -5.61
C ASN A 355 -3.83 -21.67 -5.44
N MET A 356 -2.75 -22.27 -5.95
CA MET A 356 -1.38 -21.76 -5.81
C MET A 356 -0.81 -21.26 -7.14
N ASN A 357 -1.46 -20.31 -7.76
CA ASN A 357 -0.94 -19.66 -8.96
C ASN A 357 -0.31 -18.31 -8.59
N GLY A 358 0.99 -18.30 -8.29
CA GLY A 358 1.72 -17.08 -7.96
C GLY A 358 1.78 -16.76 -6.46
N PRO A 359 1.91 -15.49 -6.08
CA PRO A 359 1.85 -15.07 -4.69
C PRO A 359 0.50 -15.42 -4.06
N TYR A 360 0.50 -15.92 -2.83
CA TYR A 360 -0.73 -16.37 -2.17
C TYR A 360 -0.73 -16.08 -0.67
N MET A 361 -1.92 -16.00 -0.09
CA MET A 361 -2.09 -15.85 1.35
C MET A 361 -1.77 -17.18 2.06
N ALA A 362 -0.72 -17.20 2.89
CA ALA A 362 -0.31 -18.38 3.62
C ALA A 362 -1.06 -18.55 4.95
N GLY A 363 -1.55 -17.46 5.53
CA GLY A 363 -2.23 -17.49 6.81
C GLY A 363 -2.26 -16.13 7.50
N THR A 364 -2.48 -16.16 8.80
CA THR A 364 -2.44 -15.00 9.68
C THR A 364 -1.48 -15.22 10.84
N LEU A 365 -0.75 -14.19 11.22
CA LEU A 365 0.17 -14.20 12.36
C LEU A 365 -0.07 -12.94 13.19
N ASN A 366 -0.49 -13.07 14.43
CA ASN A 366 -0.75 -11.94 15.35
C ASN A 366 -1.61 -10.81 14.73
N GLY A 367 -2.61 -11.17 13.89
CA GLY A 367 -3.45 -10.20 13.20
C GLY A 367 -2.89 -9.69 11.86
N LEU A 368 -1.64 -10.01 11.51
CA LEU A 368 -1.06 -9.71 10.21
C LEU A 368 -1.48 -10.77 9.19
N LYS A 369 -1.94 -10.37 8.01
CA LYS A 369 -2.13 -11.26 6.87
C LYS A 369 -0.77 -11.58 6.24
N VAL A 370 -0.43 -12.87 6.15
CA VAL A 370 0.86 -13.33 5.63
C VAL A 370 0.72 -13.77 4.19
N TYR A 371 1.48 -13.13 3.30
CA TYR A 371 1.57 -13.45 1.88
C TYR A 371 2.95 -13.99 1.54
N VAL A 372 2.97 -15.05 0.75
CA VAL A 372 4.21 -15.69 0.26
C VAL A 372 4.33 -15.42 -1.22
N SER A 373 5.48 -14.88 -1.63
CA SER A 373 5.80 -14.69 -3.05
C SER A 373 6.98 -15.57 -3.45
N PRO A 374 6.89 -16.32 -4.57
CA PRO A 374 8.00 -17.13 -5.06
C PRO A 374 9.11 -16.30 -5.72
N ASN A 375 8.77 -15.10 -6.22
CA ASN A 375 9.68 -14.23 -6.98
C ASN A 375 10.37 -13.19 -6.09
N MET A 376 10.02 -13.10 -4.81
CA MET A 376 10.65 -12.20 -3.86
C MET A 376 12.10 -12.63 -3.61
N GLU A 377 13.02 -11.66 -3.43
CA GLU A 377 14.41 -11.94 -3.06
C GLU A 377 14.46 -12.85 -1.84
N ALA A 378 15.25 -13.93 -1.95
CA ALA A 378 15.39 -14.91 -0.89
C ALA A 378 15.79 -14.25 0.44
N LYS A 379 15.25 -14.77 1.53
CA LYS A 379 15.54 -14.31 2.90
C LYS A 379 15.10 -12.88 3.23
N THR A 380 14.19 -12.30 2.45
CA THR A 380 13.61 -10.98 2.74
C THR A 380 12.18 -11.09 3.23
N PHE A 381 11.79 -10.17 4.10
CA PHE A 381 10.41 -9.97 4.50
C PHE A 381 10.09 -8.47 4.51
N VAL A 382 8.83 -8.12 4.22
CA VAL A 382 8.36 -6.75 4.19
C VAL A 382 7.05 -6.65 4.97
N LEU A 383 7.01 -5.73 5.94
CA LEU A 383 5.77 -5.34 6.58
C LEU A 383 5.24 -4.06 5.95
N GLY A 384 3.93 -4.00 5.80
CA GLY A 384 3.30 -2.83 5.22
C GLY A 384 1.92 -2.54 5.78
N VAL A 385 1.43 -1.36 5.43
CA VAL A 385 0.09 -0.89 5.77
C VAL A 385 -0.72 -0.77 4.49
N ASN A 386 -1.88 -1.39 4.47
CA ASN A 386 -2.89 -1.17 3.46
C ASN A 386 -4.21 -0.78 4.11
N GLY A 387 -4.60 0.48 3.95
CA GLY A 387 -5.93 0.97 4.27
C GLY A 387 -6.79 1.06 3.00
N ASN A 388 -8.05 1.42 3.17
CA ASN A 388 -8.95 1.59 2.03
C ASN A 388 -8.85 2.98 1.39
N ASP A 389 -7.99 3.85 1.95
CA ASP A 389 -7.82 5.24 1.53
C ASP A 389 -6.40 5.47 0.99
N MET A 390 -6.25 6.50 0.14
CA MET A 390 -4.96 6.89 -0.40
C MET A 390 -3.94 7.31 0.66
N MET A 391 -4.40 7.87 1.77
CA MET A 391 -3.54 8.31 2.87
C MET A 391 -3.01 7.15 3.72
N THR A 392 -3.60 5.96 3.60
CA THR A 392 -3.33 4.80 4.44
C THR A 392 -2.74 3.61 3.68
N SER A 393 -2.44 3.79 2.39
CA SER A 393 -1.89 2.73 1.54
C SER A 393 -0.52 3.12 1.00
N ALA A 394 0.40 2.15 0.97
CA ALA A 394 1.76 2.36 0.47
C ALA A 394 1.79 2.57 -1.06
N ALA A 395 0.94 1.87 -1.79
CA ALA A 395 0.83 1.95 -3.24
C ALA A 395 -0.63 1.84 -3.69
N ALA A 396 -0.90 2.30 -4.91
CA ALA A 396 -2.19 2.17 -5.58
C ALA A 396 -2.05 1.38 -6.88
N TYR A 397 -2.90 0.39 -7.06
CA TYR A 397 -3.12 -0.31 -8.32
C TYR A 397 -4.25 0.38 -9.06
N CYS A 398 -3.96 0.91 -10.25
CA CYS A 398 -4.86 1.74 -11.05
C CYS A 398 -5.25 1.01 -12.34
N PRO A 399 -6.17 0.03 -12.30
CA PRO A 399 -6.63 -0.67 -13.49
C PRO A 399 -7.59 0.22 -14.30
N TYR A 400 -7.30 0.36 -15.60
CA TYR A 400 -8.23 0.93 -16.56
C TYR A 400 -9.10 -0.16 -17.15
N MET A 401 -8.46 -1.19 -17.68
CA MET A 401 -9.12 -2.31 -18.33
C MET A 401 -8.59 -3.62 -17.75
N PRO A 402 -9.45 -4.44 -17.16
CA PRO A 402 -9.07 -5.78 -16.73
C PRO A 402 -8.81 -6.64 -17.97
N VAL A 403 -8.54 -7.93 -17.78
CA VAL A 403 -8.23 -8.81 -18.89
C VAL A 403 -9.39 -8.88 -19.89
N VAL A 404 -9.14 -8.42 -21.10
CA VAL A 404 -10.11 -8.44 -22.21
C VAL A 404 -9.56 -9.28 -23.34
N PRO A 405 -10.32 -10.30 -23.82
CA PRO A 405 -9.94 -11.07 -25.00
C PRO A 405 -10.12 -10.24 -26.29
N THR A 406 -9.41 -10.59 -27.34
CA THR A 406 -9.71 -10.15 -28.71
C THR A 406 -10.62 -11.16 -29.40
N GLN A 407 -11.13 -10.84 -30.57
CA GLN A 407 -11.83 -11.82 -31.38
C GLN A 407 -10.89 -12.97 -31.75
N LEU A 408 -11.46 -14.19 -31.88
CA LEU A 408 -10.76 -15.35 -32.38
C LEU A 408 -10.55 -15.19 -33.90
N LEU A 409 -9.31 -15.22 -34.31
CA LEU A 409 -8.91 -15.10 -35.73
C LEU A 409 -8.51 -16.47 -36.24
N GLY A 410 -9.15 -16.90 -37.34
CA GLY A 410 -8.74 -18.06 -38.08
C GLY A 410 -7.86 -17.66 -39.25
N TYR A 411 -6.77 -18.35 -39.44
CA TYR A 411 -5.86 -18.18 -40.59
C TYR A 411 -6.08 -19.24 -41.65
N ALA A 412 -5.63 -18.94 -42.88
CA ALA A 412 -5.81 -19.84 -44.02
C ALA A 412 -5.04 -21.18 -43.88
N ASP A 413 -4.05 -21.24 -43.02
CA ASP A 413 -3.28 -22.45 -42.66
C ASP A 413 -3.97 -23.35 -41.63
N GLY A 414 -5.19 -22.99 -41.20
CA GLY A 414 -5.91 -23.71 -40.14
C GLY A 414 -5.46 -23.40 -38.74
N ALA A 415 -4.66 -22.37 -38.56
CA ALA A 415 -4.30 -21.87 -37.24
C ALA A 415 -5.37 -20.92 -36.67
N MET A 416 -5.57 -20.97 -35.39
CA MET A 416 -6.46 -20.10 -34.64
C MET A 416 -5.64 -19.25 -33.67
N SER A 417 -5.94 -17.94 -33.57
CA SER A 417 -5.25 -17.02 -32.65
C SER A 417 -6.25 -16.16 -31.93
N GLN A 418 -6.01 -15.97 -30.64
CA GLN A 418 -6.76 -15.04 -29.80
C GLN A 418 -5.80 -14.30 -28.86
N GLY A 419 -5.93 -12.97 -28.77
CA GLY A 419 -5.16 -12.14 -27.89
C GLY A 419 -5.92 -11.84 -26.59
N PHE A 420 -5.17 -11.64 -25.51
CA PHE A 420 -5.67 -11.13 -24.23
C PHE A 420 -4.87 -9.90 -23.87
N SER A 421 -5.54 -8.86 -23.43
CA SER A 421 -4.89 -7.60 -23.04
C SER A 421 -5.45 -7.09 -21.71
N THR A 422 -4.57 -6.52 -20.92
CA THR A 422 -4.92 -5.77 -19.71
C THR A 422 -4.21 -4.42 -19.72
N MET A 423 -4.82 -3.40 -19.13
CA MET A 423 -4.23 -2.06 -19.05
C MET A 423 -4.33 -1.54 -17.62
N TYR A 424 -3.20 -1.28 -17.02
CA TYR A 424 -3.09 -0.78 -15.65
C TYR A 424 -1.79 -0.01 -15.43
N ASP A 425 -1.70 0.65 -14.30
CA ASP A 425 -0.48 1.22 -13.77
C ASP A 425 -0.44 1.02 -12.24
N ILE A 426 0.78 1.01 -11.68
CA ILE A 426 1.00 0.89 -10.25
C ILE A 426 1.77 2.13 -9.80
N VAL A 427 1.22 2.85 -8.84
CA VAL A 427 1.79 4.10 -8.34
C VAL A 427 2.13 3.95 -6.87
N VAL A 428 3.36 4.27 -6.51
CA VAL A 428 3.79 4.32 -5.11
C VAL A 428 3.30 5.62 -4.51
N LEU A 429 2.55 5.52 -3.42
CA LEU A 429 1.97 6.65 -2.71
C LEU A 429 2.86 7.09 -1.55
N ASN A 430 3.21 6.16 -0.67
CA ASN A 430 3.99 6.46 0.50
C ASN A 430 4.93 5.31 0.90
N LYS A 431 6.23 5.54 0.72
CA LYS A 431 7.28 4.57 1.09
C LYS A 431 7.44 4.41 2.61
N ALA A 432 7.05 5.42 3.40
CA ALA A 432 7.16 5.37 4.85
C ALA A 432 6.25 4.30 5.49
N LEU A 433 5.24 3.81 4.76
CA LEU A 433 4.34 2.75 5.18
C LEU A 433 4.89 1.33 4.94
N LEU A 434 6.12 1.21 4.44
CA LEU A 434 6.78 -0.04 4.15
C LEU A 434 8.09 -0.14 4.92
N ILE A 435 8.36 -1.29 5.51
CA ILE A 435 9.62 -1.60 6.16
C ILE A 435 10.06 -3.01 5.79
N ALA A 436 11.32 -3.16 5.42
CA ALA A 436 11.92 -4.44 5.06
C ALA A 436 12.95 -4.90 6.10
N GLY A 437 13.03 -6.21 6.29
CA GLY A 437 14.07 -6.85 7.08
C GLY A 437 14.60 -8.09 6.36
N ARG A 438 15.69 -8.63 6.88
CA ARG A 438 16.37 -9.79 6.28
C ARG A 438 16.55 -10.95 7.26
N VAL A 439 16.52 -12.15 6.70
CA VAL A 439 16.90 -13.39 7.39
C VAL A 439 18.29 -13.78 6.92
N THR A 440 19.26 -13.86 7.81
CA THR A 440 20.60 -14.35 7.49
C THR A 440 20.69 -15.86 7.62
N ALA A 441 21.74 -16.44 7.02
CA ALA A 441 21.91 -17.92 6.99
C ALA A 441 22.36 -18.45 8.35
#